data_b29debbf385b65a018b5de2f98168a5d
#
_entry.id   b29debbf385b65a018b5de2f98168a5d
#
_cell.length_a   1.000
_cell.length_b   1.000
_cell.length_c   1.000
_cell.angle_alpha   90.00
_cell.angle_beta   90.00
_cell.angle_gamma   90.00
#
_symmetry.space_group_name_H-M   'P 1'
#
loop_
_entity.id
_entity.type
_entity.pdbx_description
1 polymer ?
#
loop_
_entity_poly.entity_id
_entity_poly.type
_entity_poly.pdbx_seq_one_letter_code
_entity_poly.pdbx_strand_id
1 'polypeptide(L)'
;MVSYDKNVAVAMETIKKYRYGPSNIMLNENCYSRLKSHFTRTGITTFDLQLAIDWCSSICKRDRGRYRLAVLRLGDIYDYGRVLSSHLAVYGELSSEFSNIVDKYIESISSNEYTETHIRRRREQCSLFFRYAEINGFSSMDEINFSLLDQYHQFIVEADGSYRDYEFALIPLFEFWAERGLGQIGFGLFFRYAKFGKCTTMQDISQKNREIIEAQRAESTHFPAKEFYDAIPGFLERMRAFGYSTSIVRSTEYHLSVLCTFLDREKLGYDRTIANIWASDVAEQLFGSSMVSGVTRTLDLFDDYCSEGDINPSCVQRHRRNTFDVIPDWCKIVLNQYRDLKTKEGLDPNTVKNYIKYCSKFCLFLHENGLHSFEELTPKIIKQFNLQDEHNSSAGKNTFNSGIRFFLIYLEIQRIVPFGLHYALPYCDMGGEKIVKILSPEDKAKIENYCKNAKTPIELRDAAILRIGMDTALRASDIVSLRKTNIDWKNKFIQFDQSKTRREHLHPVENRTLNAILRYRRDGINRECSTDFIFLSTQAPYQPISPVACNDAMRRAGCSVTDFHRIRRTYATDTLKSGATIKETAELLGQSDTSTVHKYVVLDDERMRLCPLSLSETGLALKGRYADD
;
A
#
# COMPACT_ATOMS: atom_id res chain seq x y z
N MET A 1 1.89 39.02 49.20
CA MET A 1 1.72 40.13 48.21
C MET A 1 3.05 40.71 47.72
N VAL A 2 4.13 40.75 48.49
CA VAL A 2 5.44 41.24 47.99
C VAL A 2 5.96 40.41 46.78
N SER A 3 5.76 39.08 46.78
CA SER A 3 6.09 38.20 45.65
C SER A 3 5.23 38.50 44.42
N TYR A 4 3.96 38.89 44.59
CA TYR A 4 3.05 39.22 43.49
C TYR A 4 3.57 40.42 42.68
N ASP A 5 3.87 41.53 43.38
CA ASP A 5 4.33 42.77 42.72
C ASP A 5 5.65 42.56 41.99
N LYS A 6 6.56 41.75 42.56
CA LYS A 6 7.83 41.38 41.91
C LYS A 6 7.58 40.58 40.62
N ASN A 7 6.70 39.59 40.66
CA ASN A 7 6.41 38.75 39.50
C ASN A 7 5.63 39.50 38.42
N VAL A 8 4.73 40.41 38.81
CA VAL A 8 4.08 41.35 37.86
C VAL A 8 5.09 42.26 37.19
N ALA A 9 6.09 42.77 37.90
CA ALA A 9 7.15 43.60 37.31
C ALA A 9 7.93 42.80 36.25
N VAL A 10 8.28 41.54 36.53
CA VAL A 10 8.94 40.64 35.57
C VAL A 10 8.05 40.38 34.35
N ALA A 11 6.75 40.14 34.54
CA ALA A 11 5.80 39.96 33.44
C ALA A 11 5.74 41.20 32.56
N MET A 12 5.63 42.39 33.20
CA MET A 12 5.54 43.66 32.47
C MET A 12 6.83 44.01 31.71
N GLU A 13 7.99 43.76 32.30
CA GLU A 13 9.28 43.91 31.64
C GLU A 13 9.39 42.98 30.42
N THR A 14 8.98 41.73 30.62
CA THR A 14 8.99 40.74 29.55
C THR A 14 8.14 41.16 28.35
N ILE A 15 6.88 41.55 28.55
CA ILE A 15 6.01 41.98 27.44
C ILE A 15 6.51 43.26 26.74
N LYS A 16 7.16 44.19 27.48
CA LYS A 16 7.83 45.37 26.91
C LYS A 16 9.01 44.97 26.04
N LYS A 17 9.87 44.07 26.51
CA LYS A 17 11.00 43.52 25.77
C LYS A 17 10.56 42.87 24.44
N TYR A 18 9.42 42.18 24.43
CA TYR A 18 8.89 41.49 23.26
C TYR A 18 7.91 42.34 22.41
N ARG A 19 8.07 43.69 22.43
CA ARG A 19 7.42 44.64 21.52
C ARG A 19 5.88 44.59 21.48
N TYR A 20 5.27 44.48 22.66
CA TYR A 20 3.81 44.62 22.75
C TYR A 20 3.40 46.07 22.55
N GLY A 21 2.33 46.30 21.76
CA GLY A 21 1.82 47.65 21.55
C GLY A 21 1.25 48.28 22.82
N PRO A 22 1.21 49.64 22.89
CA PRO A 22 0.79 50.35 24.11
C PRO A 22 -0.55 49.91 24.69
N SER A 23 -1.53 49.59 23.83
CA SER A 23 -2.86 49.13 24.24
C SER A 23 -2.80 47.77 24.97
N ASN A 24 -1.94 46.85 24.54
CA ASN A 24 -1.76 45.55 25.17
C ASN A 24 -0.96 45.67 26.47
N ILE A 25 0.01 46.55 26.54
CA ILE A 25 0.76 46.85 27.78
C ILE A 25 -0.21 47.34 28.83
N MET A 26 -1.02 48.39 28.52
CA MET A 26 -2.01 48.95 29.40
C MET A 26 -3.07 47.91 29.84
N LEU A 27 -3.50 47.03 28.93
CA LEU A 27 -4.43 45.96 29.26
C LEU A 27 -3.87 44.97 30.29
N ASN A 28 -2.60 44.58 30.18
CA ASN A 28 -1.95 43.70 31.15
C ASN A 28 -1.80 44.40 32.50
N GLU A 29 -1.37 45.68 32.52
CA GLU A 29 -1.28 46.48 33.76
C GLU A 29 -2.62 46.54 34.48
N ASN A 30 -3.71 46.86 33.73
CA ASN A 30 -5.07 46.88 34.27
C ASN A 30 -5.51 45.48 34.79
N CYS A 31 -5.19 44.41 34.06
CA CYS A 31 -5.51 43.06 34.51
C CYS A 31 -4.85 42.74 35.86
N TYR A 32 -3.54 42.94 35.96
CA TYR A 32 -2.80 42.65 37.18
C TYR A 32 -3.26 43.52 38.36
N SER A 33 -3.52 44.79 38.18
CA SER A 33 -4.06 45.69 39.20
C SER A 33 -5.44 45.21 39.70
N ARG A 34 -6.32 44.87 38.79
CA ARG A 34 -7.68 44.37 39.15
C ARG A 34 -7.63 42.99 39.83
N LEU A 35 -6.78 42.10 39.38
CA LEU A 35 -6.58 40.78 40.00
C LEU A 35 -6.04 40.93 41.42
N LYS A 36 -5.08 41.82 41.63
CA LYS A 36 -4.55 42.14 42.98
C LYS A 36 -5.65 42.66 43.89
N SER A 37 -6.46 43.60 43.40
CA SER A 37 -7.60 44.16 44.17
C SER A 37 -8.62 43.08 44.52
N HIS A 38 -8.87 42.14 43.57
CA HIS A 38 -9.78 41.00 43.82
C HIS A 38 -9.23 40.09 44.94
N PHE A 39 -7.98 39.69 44.87
CA PHE A 39 -7.33 38.82 45.86
C PHE A 39 -7.30 39.48 47.22
N THR A 40 -7.00 40.78 47.30
CA THR A 40 -7.05 41.52 48.56
C THR A 40 -8.44 41.53 49.19
N ARG A 41 -9.49 41.78 48.35
CA ARG A 41 -10.87 41.79 48.83
C ARG A 41 -11.41 40.43 49.27
N THR A 42 -10.93 39.36 48.66
CA THR A 42 -11.35 37.98 48.96
C THR A 42 -10.46 37.30 50.00
N GLY A 43 -9.46 38.03 50.55
CA GLY A 43 -8.56 37.51 51.59
C GLY A 43 -7.50 36.52 51.06
N ILE A 44 -7.29 36.44 49.77
CA ILE A 44 -6.28 35.58 49.15
C ILE A 44 -4.91 36.25 49.29
N THR A 45 -4.01 35.63 50.02
CA THR A 45 -2.67 36.18 50.33
C THR A 45 -1.57 35.73 49.37
N THR A 46 -1.76 34.60 48.69
CA THR A 46 -0.83 34.01 47.74
C THR A 46 -1.48 33.89 46.37
N PHE A 47 -0.68 34.01 45.31
CA PHE A 47 -1.18 33.79 43.95
C PHE A 47 -1.50 32.32 43.74
N ASP A 48 -2.68 32.07 43.18
CA ASP A 48 -3.13 30.76 42.72
C ASP A 48 -3.64 30.91 41.30
N LEU A 49 -3.08 30.12 40.36
CA LEU A 49 -3.38 30.23 38.95
C LEU A 49 -4.83 29.86 38.63
N GLN A 50 -5.36 28.80 39.29
CA GLN A 50 -6.74 28.37 39.03
C GLN A 50 -7.75 29.39 39.50
N LEU A 51 -7.57 29.95 40.71
CA LEU A 51 -8.42 31.03 41.22
C LEU A 51 -8.37 32.29 40.34
N ALA A 52 -7.20 32.59 39.77
CA ALA A 52 -7.06 33.71 38.83
C ALA A 52 -7.75 33.47 37.48
N ILE A 53 -7.73 32.23 36.99
CA ILE A 53 -8.48 31.83 35.79
C ILE A 53 -9.99 31.88 36.05
N ASP A 54 -10.45 31.40 37.20
CA ASP A 54 -11.87 31.44 37.59
C ASP A 54 -12.36 32.89 37.71
N TRP A 55 -11.52 33.78 38.26
CA TRP A 55 -11.80 35.22 38.27
C TRP A 55 -11.95 35.76 36.84
N CYS A 56 -11.07 35.38 35.88
CA CYS A 56 -11.23 35.80 34.50
C CYS A 56 -12.57 35.38 33.92
N SER A 57 -13.10 34.22 34.32
CA SER A 57 -14.40 33.73 33.88
C SER A 57 -15.58 34.60 34.35
N SER A 58 -15.39 35.31 35.45
CA SER A 58 -16.38 36.25 36.02
C SER A 58 -16.41 37.63 35.34
N ILE A 59 -15.42 37.92 34.46
CA ILE A 59 -15.28 39.21 33.78
C ILE A 59 -16.12 39.26 32.51
N CYS A 60 -16.36 40.49 32.02
CA CYS A 60 -17.10 40.72 30.81
C CYS A 60 -16.51 39.96 29.62
N LYS A 61 -17.37 39.40 28.78
CA LYS A 61 -17.01 38.52 27.64
C LYS A 61 -15.94 39.09 26.70
N ARG A 62 -15.92 40.43 26.54
CA ARG A 62 -15.02 41.17 25.65
C ARG A 62 -13.54 41.05 26.04
N ASP A 63 -13.24 41.10 27.37
CA ASP A 63 -11.88 41.16 27.88
C ASP A 63 -11.39 39.80 28.45
N ARG A 64 -12.31 38.85 28.57
CA ARG A 64 -12.06 37.55 29.23
C ARG A 64 -10.83 36.82 28.66
N GLY A 65 -10.74 36.67 27.35
CA GLY A 65 -9.62 35.94 26.70
C GLY A 65 -8.29 36.65 26.87
N ARG A 66 -8.28 37.98 26.77
CA ARG A 66 -7.07 38.80 26.94
C ARG A 66 -6.56 38.81 28.38
N TYR A 67 -7.47 38.87 29.34
CA TYR A 67 -7.12 38.82 30.75
C TYR A 67 -6.66 37.41 31.17
N ARG A 68 -7.29 36.37 30.60
CA ARG A 68 -6.83 34.98 30.82
C ARG A 68 -5.38 34.81 30.39
N LEU A 69 -4.99 35.35 29.21
CA LEU A 69 -3.61 35.28 28.73
C LEU A 69 -2.64 36.06 29.62
N ALA A 70 -3.03 37.23 30.13
CA ALA A 70 -2.23 37.96 31.08
C ALA A 70 -2.02 37.16 32.39
N VAL A 71 -3.07 36.51 32.90
CA VAL A 71 -3.00 35.64 34.09
C VAL A 71 -2.11 34.43 33.86
N LEU A 72 -2.18 33.80 32.67
CA LEU A 72 -1.30 32.67 32.30
C LEU A 72 0.18 33.09 32.29
N ARG A 73 0.49 34.26 31.74
CA ARG A 73 1.87 34.82 31.80
C ARG A 73 2.38 35.02 33.23
N LEU A 74 1.50 35.46 34.10
CA LEU A 74 1.86 35.59 35.50
C LEU A 74 2.09 34.24 36.17
N GLY A 75 1.24 33.24 35.86
CA GLY A 75 1.40 31.86 36.30
C GLY A 75 2.74 31.25 35.84
N ASP A 76 3.11 31.45 34.59
CA ASP A 76 4.41 30.97 34.05
C ASP A 76 5.60 31.49 34.88
N ILE A 77 5.52 32.75 35.36
CA ILE A 77 6.60 33.31 36.17
C ILE A 77 6.65 32.66 37.54
N TYR A 78 5.48 32.32 38.12
CA TYR A 78 5.43 31.58 39.39
C TYR A 78 5.95 30.16 39.25
N ASP A 79 5.63 29.49 38.16
CA ASP A 79 5.97 28.08 37.95
C ASP A 79 7.39 27.89 37.39
N TYR A 80 7.81 28.76 36.46
CA TYR A 80 9.04 28.58 35.68
C TYR A 80 10.03 29.74 35.79
N GLY A 81 9.71 30.80 36.49
CA GLY A 81 10.53 32.01 36.61
C GLY A 81 10.62 32.86 35.33
N ARG A 82 9.93 32.47 34.28
CA ARG A 82 9.88 33.15 32.97
C ARG A 82 8.51 32.95 32.29
N VAL A 83 8.14 33.81 31.36
CA VAL A 83 6.94 33.63 30.54
C VAL A 83 7.26 32.66 29.42
N LEU A 84 6.36 31.70 29.16
CA LEU A 84 6.51 30.72 28.08
C LEU A 84 6.28 31.37 26.70
N SER A 85 6.98 30.85 25.69
CA SER A 85 6.87 31.33 24.28
C SER A 85 5.43 31.30 23.77
N SER A 86 4.65 30.29 24.14
CA SER A 86 3.22 30.14 23.82
C SER A 86 2.35 31.30 24.31
N HIS A 87 2.70 31.89 25.43
CA HIS A 87 1.96 33.03 25.99
C HIS A 87 2.49 34.39 25.55
N LEU A 88 3.72 34.43 24.96
CA LEU A 88 4.35 35.64 24.43
C LEU A 88 4.05 35.91 22.95
N ALA A 89 3.85 34.88 22.14
CA ALA A 89 3.69 35.01 20.69
C ALA A 89 2.46 35.84 20.29
N VAL A 90 1.40 35.75 21.09
CA VAL A 90 0.15 36.45 20.82
C VAL A 90 0.29 37.95 21.11
N TYR A 91 -0.13 38.83 20.20
CA TYR A 91 -0.15 40.31 20.31
C TYR A 91 1.20 41.04 20.26
N GLY A 92 2.32 40.41 19.99
CA GLY A 92 3.57 41.10 19.75
C GLY A 92 3.67 41.66 18.32
N GLU A 93 4.43 42.73 18.13
CA GLU A 93 4.73 43.30 16.80
C GLU A 93 5.94 42.56 16.18
N LEU A 94 5.91 42.34 14.87
CA LEU A 94 6.99 41.73 14.13
C LEU A 94 8.18 42.68 13.96
N SER A 95 9.37 42.13 13.75
CA SER A 95 10.53 42.87 13.24
C SER A 95 10.25 43.38 11.82
N SER A 96 11.01 44.35 11.38
CA SER A 96 10.89 44.87 10.02
C SER A 96 11.13 43.81 8.95
N GLU A 97 11.96 42.81 9.20
CA GLU A 97 12.26 41.74 8.26
C GLU A 97 11.07 40.81 8.06
N PHE A 98 10.55 40.22 9.12
CA PHE A 98 9.39 39.34 9.02
C PHE A 98 8.09 40.08 8.67
N SER A 99 7.96 41.36 9.08
CA SER A 99 6.83 42.19 8.63
C SER A 99 6.84 42.35 7.11
N ASN A 100 8.01 42.65 6.51
CA ASN A 100 8.15 42.80 5.06
C ASN A 100 7.86 41.47 4.32
N ILE A 101 8.26 40.34 4.90
CA ILE A 101 7.96 39.00 4.34
C ILE A 101 6.44 38.76 4.30
N VAL A 102 5.75 39.02 5.40
CA VAL A 102 4.28 38.89 5.46
C VAL A 102 3.60 39.87 4.53
N ASP A 103 4.02 41.15 4.50
CA ASP A 103 3.43 42.20 3.67
C ASP A 103 3.51 41.86 2.18
N LYS A 104 4.67 41.42 1.67
CA LYS A 104 4.82 41.01 0.27
C LYS A 104 3.94 39.82 -0.10
N TYR A 105 3.79 38.85 0.80
CA TYR A 105 2.85 37.74 0.57
C TYR A 105 1.41 38.22 0.54
N ILE A 106 1.00 39.06 1.49
CA ILE A 106 -0.36 39.60 1.56
C ILE A 106 -0.67 40.49 0.33
N GLU A 107 0.28 41.28 -0.15
CA GLU A 107 0.13 42.06 -1.40
C GLU A 107 -0.12 41.14 -2.60
N SER A 108 0.61 40.01 -2.68
CA SER A 108 0.44 39.05 -3.79
C SER A 108 -0.94 38.40 -3.85
N ILE A 109 -1.60 38.23 -2.71
CA ILE A 109 -2.95 37.64 -2.65
C ILE A 109 -4.06 38.68 -2.67
N SER A 110 -3.77 39.96 -2.42
CA SER A 110 -4.76 41.05 -2.40
C SER A 110 -5.32 41.35 -3.78
N SER A 111 -4.67 40.94 -4.85
CA SER A 111 -5.15 40.99 -6.23
C SER A 111 -6.18 39.91 -6.59
N ASN A 112 -6.33 38.90 -5.73
CA ASN A 112 -7.27 37.79 -5.92
C ASN A 112 -8.64 38.17 -5.26
N GLU A 113 -9.71 37.47 -5.61
CA GLU A 113 -11.10 37.72 -5.11
C GLU A 113 -11.29 37.33 -3.63
N TYR A 114 -10.32 37.60 -2.77
CA TYR A 114 -10.45 37.32 -1.33
C TYR A 114 -11.09 38.50 -0.59
N THR A 115 -11.96 38.19 0.38
CA THR A 115 -12.55 39.21 1.24
C THR A 115 -11.52 39.84 2.19
N GLU A 116 -11.70 41.10 2.55
CA GLU A 116 -10.84 41.81 3.53
C GLU A 116 -10.65 41.02 4.85
N THR A 117 -11.74 40.41 5.31
CA THR A 117 -11.71 39.57 6.51
C THR A 117 -10.79 38.35 6.36
N HIS A 118 -10.78 37.74 5.18
CA HIS A 118 -9.91 36.60 4.87
C HIS A 118 -8.44 37.00 4.82
N ILE A 119 -8.14 38.11 4.16
CA ILE A 119 -6.78 38.66 4.07
C ILE A 119 -6.26 39.04 5.45
N ARG A 120 -7.08 39.74 6.28
CA ARG A 120 -6.70 40.06 7.65
C ARG A 120 -6.41 38.83 8.48
N ARG A 121 -7.24 37.78 8.41
CA ARG A 121 -7.03 36.55 9.14
C ARG A 121 -5.75 35.84 8.72
N ARG A 122 -5.45 35.78 7.43
CA ARG A 122 -4.18 35.24 6.92
C ARG A 122 -2.98 36.01 7.45
N ARG A 123 -3.03 37.34 7.41
CA ARG A 123 -1.98 38.18 7.99
C ARG A 123 -1.74 37.86 9.47
N GLU A 124 -2.81 37.78 10.26
CA GLU A 124 -2.76 37.48 11.68
C GLU A 124 -2.07 36.13 11.93
N GLN A 125 -2.42 35.10 11.17
CA GLN A 125 -1.84 33.75 11.32
C GLN A 125 -0.38 33.69 10.90
N CYS A 126 -0.02 34.29 9.79
CA CYS A 126 1.38 34.39 9.34
C CYS A 126 2.23 35.16 10.36
N SER A 127 1.70 36.28 10.87
CA SER A 127 2.38 37.09 11.88
C SER A 127 2.59 36.32 13.19
N LEU A 128 1.65 35.49 13.59
CA LEU A 128 1.77 34.66 14.78
C LEU A 128 2.95 33.66 14.66
N PHE A 129 3.09 33.00 13.51
CA PHE A 129 4.22 32.10 13.25
C PHE A 129 5.57 32.82 13.36
N PHE A 130 5.74 33.92 12.65
CA PHE A 130 6.99 34.65 12.68
C PHE A 130 7.26 35.27 14.05
N ARG A 131 6.21 35.69 14.74
CA ARG A 131 6.35 36.15 16.12
C ARG A 131 6.84 35.03 17.06
N TYR A 132 6.33 33.83 16.88
CA TYR A 132 6.82 32.65 17.61
C TYR A 132 8.29 32.37 17.26
N ALA A 133 8.68 32.48 15.99
CA ALA A 133 10.07 32.33 15.56
C ALA A 133 10.98 33.34 16.24
N GLU A 134 10.63 34.64 16.23
CA GLU A 134 11.42 35.70 16.89
C GLU A 134 11.63 35.47 18.39
N ILE A 135 10.58 35.02 19.09
CA ILE A 135 10.65 34.73 20.53
C ILE A 135 11.60 33.55 20.80
N ASN A 136 11.73 32.61 19.87
CA ASN A 136 12.65 31.49 19.96
C ASN A 136 14.03 31.78 19.34
N GLY A 137 14.34 33.04 19.02
CA GLY A 137 15.68 33.49 18.64
C GLY A 137 15.97 33.49 17.15
N PHE A 138 14.96 33.27 16.30
CA PHE A 138 15.10 33.34 14.84
C PHE A 138 14.86 34.77 14.35
N SER A 139 15.74 35.27 13.50
CA SER A 139 15.68 36.67 13.04
C SER A 139 15.50 36.84 11.54
N SER A 140 15.73 35.78 10.76
CA SER A 140 15.62 35.78 9.30
C SER A 140 14.94 34.52 8.75
N MET A 141 14.49 34.57 7.50
CA MET A 141 13.88 33.43 6.82
C MET A 141 14.88 32.28 6.62
N ASP A 142 16.16 32.59 6.44
CA ASP A 142 17.19 31.58 6.23
C ASP A 142 17.50 30.76 7.49
N GLU A 143 17.17 31.30 8.66
CA GLU A 143 17.32 30.59 9.94
C GLU A 143 16.17 29.63 10.23
N ILE A 144 15.00 29.82 9.57
CA ILE A 144 13.84 28.95 9.74
C ILE A 144 14.21 27.52 9.34
N ASN A 145 13.84 26.56 10.17
CA ASN A 145 14.15 25.16 9.97
C ASN A 145 13.02 24.24 10.47
N PHE A 146 13.09 22.95 10.11
CA PHE A 146 12.06 21.98 10.49
C PHE A 146 11.90 21.80 12.01
N SER A 147 12.95 22.02 12.80
CA SER A 147 12.83 21.95 14.26
C SER A 147 11.90 23.05 14.81
N LEU A 148 12.00 24.25 14.26
CA LEU A 148 11.08 25.34 14.61
C LEU A 148 9.64 25.00 14.17
N LEU A 149 9.47 24.42 12.99
CA LEU A 149 8.16 24.03 12.49
C LEU A 149 7.50 22.95 13.40
N ASP A 150 8.28 21.95 13.82
CA ASP A 150 7.82 20.93 14.78
C ASP A 150 7.37 21.57 16.10
N GLN A 151 8.20 22.48 16.66
CA GLN A 151 7.90 23.18 17.91
C GLN A 151 6.64 24.06 17.76
N TYR A 152 6.51 24.77 16.64
CA TYR A 152 5.34 25.60 16.38
C TYR A 152 4.08 24.76 16.19
N HIS A 153 4.18 23.63 15.48
CA HIS A 153 3.06 22.71 15.33
C HIS A 153 2.57 22.19 16.68
N GLN A 154 3.50 21.79 17.55
CA GLN A 154 3.18 21.33 18.89
C GLN A 154 2.55 22.44 19.75
N PHE A 155 3.10 23.66 19.67
CA PHE A 155 2.51 24.85 20.30
C PHE A 155 1.05 25.09 19.90
N ILE A 156 0.74 24.98 18.59
CA ILE A 156 -0.63 25.15 18.08
C ILE A 156 -1.58 24.06 18.58
N VAL A 157 -1.13 22.79 18.57
CA VAL A 157 -1.93 21.65 19.02
C VAL A 157 -2.27 21.78 20.50
N GLU A 158 -1.32 22.23 21.32
CA GLU A 158 -1.53 22.43 22.75
C GLU A 158 -2.41 23.65 23.08
N ALA A 159 -2.35 24.71 22.25
CA ALA A 159 -3.01 25.96 22.54
C ALA A 159 -4.52 25.97 22.27
N ASP A 160 -5.02 25.29 21.23
CA ASP A 160 -6.42 25.50 20.82
C ASP A 160 -7.09 24.38 20.01
N GLY A 161 -6.41 23.35 19.62
CA GLY A 161 -7.01 22.22 18.85
C GLY A 161 -7.58 22.57 17.46
N SER A 162 -7.60 23.85 17.06
CA SER A 162 -8.11 24.27 15.73
C SER A 162 -6.99 24.38 14.69
N TYR A 163 -6.48 23.25 14.33
CA TYR A 163 -5.40 23.06 13.37
C TYR A 163 -5.65 23.66 11.98
N ARG A 164 -6.90 23.70 11.54
CA ARG A 164 -7.28 24.06 10.17
C ARG A 164 -6.92 25.49 9.76
N ASP A 165 -6.98 26.44 10.69
CA ASP A 165 -6.79 27.86 10.36
C ASP A 165 -5.34 28.20 10.01
N TYR A 166 -4.38 27.51 10.61
CA TYR A 166 -2.95 27.72 10.38
C TYR A 166 -2.47 27.08 9.07
N GLU A 167 -2.99 25.91 8.72
CA GLU A 167 -2.70 25.26 7.44
C GLU A 167 -3.01 26.19 6.26
N PHE A 168 -4.18 26.84 6.29
CA PHE A 168 -4.61 27.74 5.21
C PHE A 168 -3.76 29.00 5.06
N ALA A 169 -3.07 29.42 6.10
CA ALA A 169 -2.25 30.62 6.09
C ALA A 169 -0.78 30.31 5.77
N LEU A 170 -0.20 29.31 6.43
CA LEU A 170 1.23 29.02 6.37
C LEU A 170 1.63 28.22 5.13
N ILE A 171 0.81 27.27 4.68
CA ILE A 171 1.10 26.51 3.47
C ILE A 171 1.33 27.44 2.26
N PRO A 172 0.38 28.32 1.88
CA PRO A 172 0.59 29.21 0.74
C PRO A 172 1.69 30.24 0.97
N LEU A 173 1.94 30.64 2.21
CA LEU A 173 3.05 31.54 2.55
C LEU A 173 4.41 30.90 2.22
N PHE A 174 4.62 29.67 2.66
CA PHE A 174 5.88 28.97 2.41
C PHE A 174 6.03 28.58 0.93
N GLU A 175 4.95 28.16 0.27
CA GLU A 175 4.95 27.92 -1.17
C GLU A 175 5.33 29.18 -1.95
N PHE A 176 4.75 30.33 -1.62
CA PHE A 176 5.05 31.64 -2.25
C PHE A 176 6.55 32.02 -2.13
N TRP A 177 7.17 31.75 -0.99
CA TRP A 177 8.57 32.09 -0.77
C TRP A 177 9.53 31.05 -1.36
N ALA A 178 9.16 29.76 -1.32
CA ALA A 178 9.94 28.70 -1.95
C ALA A 178 10.04 28.90 -3.47
N GLU A 179 8.97 29.32 -4.14
CA GLU A 179 8.97 29.69 -5.57
C GLU A 179 9.95 30.82 -5.89
N ARG A 180 10.22 31.71 -4.92
CA ARG A 180 11.14 32.85 -5.06
C ARG A 180 12.56 32.56 -4.56
N GLY A 181 12.84 31.30 -4.24
CA GLY A 181 14.16 30.85 -3.77
C GLY A 181 14.47 31.21 -2.31
N LEU A 182 13.46 31.61 -1.53
CA LEU A 182 13.59 31.86 -0.09
C LEU A 182 12.87 30.74 0.70
N GLY A 183 13.62 30.12 1.60
CA GLY A 183 13.11 28.98 2.39
C GLY A 183 13.09 27.66 1.62
N GLN A 184 12.71 26.60 2.31
CA GLN A 184 12.70 25.24 1.79
C GLN A 184 11.29 24.86 1.31
N ILE A 185 11.20 24.11 0.22
CA ILE A 185 9.95 23.63 -0.37
C ILE A 185 9.17 22.76 0.63
N GLY A 186 9.88 21.95 1.40
CA GLY A 186 9.29 21.08 2.40
C GLY A 186 8.54 21.79 3.52
N PHE A 187 8.73 23.10 3.74
CA PHE A 187 8.04 23.83 4.82
C PHE A 187 6.53 23.92 4.60
N GLY A 188 6.08 24.22 3.38
CA GLY A 188 4.67 24.20 3.04
C GLY A 188 4.07 22.80 3.13
N LEU A 189 4.81 21.80 2.63
CA LEU A 189 4.42 20.39 2.69
C LEU A 189 4.36 19.87 4.13
N PHE A 190 5.26 20.31 5.00
CA PHE A 190 5.24 19.97 6.42
C PHE A 190 3.90 20.32 7.07
N PHE A 191 3.42 21.55 6.91
CA PHE A 191 2.13 21.95 7.48
C PHE A 191 0.93 21.27 6.81
N ARG A 192 1.00 20.98 5.52
CA ARG A 192 -0.04 20.25 4.79
C ARG A 192 -0.23 18.82 5.33
N TYR A 193 0.86 18.18 5.76
CA TYR A 193 0.89 16.77 6.13
C TYR A 193 1.36 16.49 7.57
N ALA A 194 1.72 17.51 8.36
CA ALA A 194 2.26 17.38 9.71
C ALA A 194 1.33 16.66 10.69
N LYS A 195 0.01 16.74 10.50
CA LYS A 195 -0.95 15.97 11.32
C LYS A 195 -0.77 14.46 11.23
N PHE A 196 -0.08 13.98 10.21
CA PHE A 196 0.32 12.59 10.03
C PHE A 196 1.79 12.37 10.44
N GLY A 197 2.42 13.39 10.98
CA GLY A 197 3.82 13.62 11.21
C GLY A 197 4.51 12.74 12.23
N LYS A 198 4.29 11.43 12.16
CA LYS A 198 5.26 10.48 12.68
C LYS A 198 6.17 10.10 11.52
N CYS A 199 7.46 9.95 11.78
CA CYS A 199 8.42 9.37 10.82
C CYS A 199 8.77 10.25 9.62
N THR A 200 9.50 11.33 9.87
CA THR A 200 10.06 12.19 8.82
C THR A 200 11.53 12.49 9.03
N THR A 201 12.22 11.69 9.83
CA THR A 201 13.63 11.89 10.19
C THR A 201 14.47 10.64 9.97
N MET A 202 15.79 10.82 9.89
CA MET A 202 16.72 9.70 9.86
C MET A 202 16.63 8.77 11.08
N GLN A 203 16.07 9.25 12.21
CA GLN A 203 15.88 8.41 13.40
C GLN A 203 14.88 7.26 13.16
N ASP A 204 13.94 7.45 12.25
CA ASP A 204 12.92 6.48 11.89
C ASP A 204 13.43 5.42 10.89
N ILE A 205 14.61 5.63 10.32
CA ILE A 205 15.30 4.68 9.45
C ILE A 205 16.11 3.70 10.30
N SER A 206 16.08 2.41 9.96
CA SER A 206 16.89 1.38 10.64
C SER A 206 18.39 1.70 10.53
N GLN A 207 19.16 1.34 11.57
CA GLN A 207 20.59 1.69 11.62
C GLN A 207 21.35 1.22 10.37
N LYS A 208 21.12 -0.01 9.92
CA LYS A 208 21.74 -0.56 8.69
C LYS A 208 21.44 0.29 7.46
N ASN A 209 20.20 0.77 7.33
CA ASN A 209 19.77 1.56 6.19
C ASN A 209 20.26 3.02 6.28
N ARG A 210 20.46 3.56 7.48
CA ARG A 210 21.13 4.87 7.67
C ARG A 210 22.55 4.88 7.12
N GLU A 211 23.32 3.83 7.38
CA GLU A 211 24.68 3.68 6.86
C GLU A 211 24.71 3.70 5.32
N ILE A 212 23.71 3.06 4.69
CA ILE A 212 23.56 3.08 3.21
C ILE A 212 23.24 4.48 2.71
N ILE A 213 22.32 5.20 3.36
CA ILE A 213 21.95 6.58 2.98
C ILE A 213 23.15 7.52 3.15
N GLU A 214 23.89 7.42 4.25
CA GLU A 214 25.07 8.26 4.50
C GLU A 214 26.20 7.98 3.48
N ALA A 215 26.40 6.73 3.08
CA ALA A 215 27.36 6.38 2.04
C ALA A 215 26.95 7.03 0.69
N GLN A 216 25.68 6.97 0.32
CA GLN A 216 25.18 7.59 -0.91
C GLN A 216 25.18 9.12 -0.86
N ARG A 217 25.02 9.73 0.32
CA ARG A 217 25.13 11.17 0.49
C ARG A 217 26.51 11.70 0.04
N ALA A 218 27.56 10.90 0.19
CA ALA A 218 28.92 11.24 -0.21
C ALA A 218 29.16 11.14 -1.73
N GLU A 219 28.36 10.36 -2.46
CA GLU A 219 28.54 10.09 -3.90
C GLU A 219 27.89 11.12 -4.83
N SER A 220 27.26 12.15 -4.32
CA SER A 220 26.77 13.41 -4.95
C SER A 220 26.10 13.37 -6.34
N THR A 221 25.49 12.28 -6.74
CA THR A 221 24.76 12.16 -8.02
C THR A 221 23.22 12.21 -7.85
N HIS A 222 22.76 12.88 -6.80
CA HIS A 222 21.35 12.88 -6.46
C HIS A 222 20.59 13.99 -7.18
N PHE A 223 19.43 13.65 -7.66
CA PHE A 223 18.42 14.55 -8.17
C PHE A 223 17.96 15.47 -7.00
N PRO A 224 18.15 16.80 -7.07
CA PRO A 224 17.84 17.69 -5.95
C PRO A 224 16.37 17.58 -5.52
N ALA A 225 16.09 17.75 -4.24
CA ALA A 225 14.73 17.68 -3.71
C ALA A 225 13.77 18.68 -4.38
N LYS A 226 14.29 19.83 -4.84
CA LYS A 226 13.52 20.81 -5.61
C LYS A 226 13.07 20.25 -6.97
N GLU A 227 13.98 19.65 -7.72
CA GLU A 227 13.66 19.08 -9.03
C GLU A 227 12.71 17.90 -8.90
N PHE A 228 12.85 17.09 -7.84
CA PHE A 228 11.89 16.05 -7.49
C PHE A 228 10.48 16.61 -7.27
N TYR A 229 10.37 17.70 -6.51
CA TYR A 229 9.10 18.37 -6.26
C TYR A 229 8.50 18.96 -7.53
N ASP A 230 9.30 19.64 -8.33
CA ASP A 230 8.89 20.29 -9.58
C ASP A 230 8.38 19.27 -10.63
N ALA A 231 8.85 18.03 -10.56
CA ALA A 231 8.38 16.95 -11.42
C ALA A 231 7.00 16.36 -11.01
N ILE A 232 6.59 16.51 -9.73
CA ILE A 232 5.35 15.91 -9.23
C ILE A 232 4.09 16.38 -10.00
N PRO A 233 3.85 17.68 -10.25
CA PRO A 233 2.64 18.13 -10.94
C PRO A 233 2.49 17.51 -12.33
N GLY A 234 3.55 17.50 -13.14
CA GLY A 234 3.57 16.89 -14.47
C GLY A 234 3.29 15.39 -14.44
N PHE A 235 3.89 14.68 -13.49
CA PHE A 235 3.61 13.26 -13.26
C PHE A 235 2.14 13.00 -12.90
N LEU A 236 1.55 13.79 -12.01
CA LEU A 236 0.14 13.64 -11.61
C LEU A 236 -0.81 13.95 -12.78
N GLU A 237 -0.47 14.93 -13.62
CA GLU A 237 -1.23 15.23 -14.84
C GLU A 237 -1.18 14.05 -15.82
N ARG A 238 0.00 13.43 -15.98
CA ARG A 238 0.15 12.24 -16.80
C ARG A 238 -0.67 11.06 -16.28
N MET A 239 -0.71 10.85 -14.96
CA MET A 239 -1.59 9.86 -14.33
C MET A 239 -3.07 10.12 -14.64
N ARG A 240 -3.51 11.39 -14.60
CA ARG A 240 -4.90 11.75 -14.97
C ARG A 240 -5.18 11.45 -16.43
N ALA A 241 -4.25 11.76 -17.32
CA ALA A 241 -4.37 11.46 -18.76
C ALA A 241 -4.47 9.95 -19.03
N PHE A 242 -3.84 9.10 -18.22
CA PHE A 242 -4.00 7.64 -18.26
C PHE A 242 -5.31 7.15 -17.60
N GLY A 243 -6.17 8.02 -17.09
CA GLY A 243 -7.46 7.68 -16.51
C GLY A 243 -7.39 7.14 -15.09
N TYR A 244 -6.32 7.38 -14.33
CA TYR A 244 -6.28 7.06 -12.91
C TYR A 244 -7.35 7.84 -12.15
N SER A 245 -8.01 7.19 -11.18
CA SER A 245 -9.06 7.86 -10.38
C SER A 245 -8.47 9.00 -9.55
N THR A 246 -9.29 10.05 -9.32
CA THR A 246 -8.91 11.20 -8.48
C THR A 246 -8.40 10.76 -7.09
N SER A 247 -8.96 9.69 -6.53
CA SER A 247 -8.54 9.13 -5.24
C SER A 247 -7.10 8.60 -5.30
N ILE A 248 -6.74 7.87 -6.36
CA ILE A 248 -5.38 7.33 -6.54
C ILE A 248 -4.40 8.48 -6.76
N VAL A 249 -4.73 9.45 -7.62
CA VAL A 249 -3.88 10.61 -7.89
C VAL A 249 -3.59 11.40 -6.60
N ARG A 250 -4.61 11.66 -5.78
CA ARG A 250 -4.43 12.32 -4.48
C ARG A 250 -3.57 11.52 -3.49
N SER A 251 -3.77 10.20 -3.44
CA SER A 251 -2.94 9.34 -2.60
C SER A 251 -1.49 9.34 -3.06
N THR A 252 -1.26 9.33 -4.36
CA THR A 252 0.07 9.42 -4.98
C THR A 252 0.75 10.74 -4.65
N GLU A 253 0.04 11.87 -4.85
CA GLU A 253 0.51 13.21 -4.47
C GLU A 253 0.93 13.26 -2.99
N TYR A 254 0.10 12.71 -2.13
CA TYR A 254 0.39 12.63 -0.70
C TYR A 254 1.67 11.84 -0.39
N HIS A 255 1.84 10.65 -0.97
CA HIS A 255 3.03 9.82 -0.74
C HIS A 255 4.31 10.53 -1.20
N LEU A 256 4.28 11.12 -2.39
CA LEU A 256 5.45 11.83 -2.94
C LEU A 256 5.76 13.11 -2.13
N SER A 257 4.74 13.82 -1.68
CA SER A 257 4.91 15.03 -0.85
C SER A 257 5.52 14.71 0.53
N VAL A 258 5.12 13.60 1.15
CA VAL A 258 5.71 13.17 2.43
C VAL A 258 7.17 12.74 2.24
N LEU A 259 7.48 12.01 1.16
CA LEU A 259 8.86 11.70 0.80
C LEU A 259 9.68 12.97 0.53
N CYS A 260 9.14 13.94 -0.22
CA CYS A 260 9.80 15.21 -0.48
C CYS A 260 10.13 15.95 0.82
N THR A 261 9.20 15.98 1.78
CA THR A 261 9.44 16.59 3.10
C THR A 261 10.58 15.90 3.84
N PHE A 262 10.68 14.58 3.79
CA PHE A 262 11.79 13.81 4.36
C PHE A 262 13.12 14.17 3.67
N LEU A 263 13.16 14.16 2.34
CA LEU A 263 14.38 14.47 1.57
C LEU A 263 14.88 15.88 1.88
N ASP A 264 13.99 16.86 1.90
CA ASP A 264 14.31 18.26 2.14
C ASP A 264 14.79 18.48 3.60
N ARG A 265 14.10 17.86 4.56
CA ARG A 265 14.47 17.91 5.99
C ARG A 265 15.87 17.35 6.26
N GLU A 266 16.17 16.22 5.66
CA GLU A 266 17.48 15.56 5.83
C GLU A 266 18.55 16.06 4.85
N LYS A 267 18.22 17.06 4.01
CA LYS A 267 19.09 17.61 2.97
C LYS A 267 19.62 16.52 2.03
N LEU A 268 18.71 15.65 1.59
CA LEU A 268 18.97 14.57 0.65
C LEU A 268 18.40 14.90 -0.72
N GLY A 269 19.06 14.46 -1.78
CA GLY A 269 18.48 14.41 -3.11
C GLY A 269 17.60 13.17 -3.26
N TYR A 270 16.72 13.16 -4.29
CA TYR A 270 15.99 11.97 -4.66
C TYR A 270 16.92 10.96 -5.32
N ASP A 271 16.99 9.79 -4.74
CA ASP A 271 17.62 8.59 -5.30
C ASP A 271 16.70 7.40 -5.05
N ARG A 272 16.65 6.50 -6.01
CA ARG A 272 15.75 5.34 -5.92
C ARG A 272 16.04 4.45 -4.73
N THR A 273 17.30 4.28 -4.35
CA THR A 273 17.69 3.48 -3.18
C THR A 273 17.20 4.13 -1.90
N ILE A 274 17.39 5.45 -1.77
CA ILE A 274 16.88 6.24 -0.64
C ILE A 274 15.35 6.15 -0.56
N ALA A 275 14.66 6.32 -1.68
CA ALA A 275 13.20 6.21 -1.75
C ALA A 275 12.69 4.81 -1.38
N ASN A 276 13.38 3.75 -1.79
CA ASN A 276 13.04 2.39 -1.41
C ASN A 276 13.28 2.11 0.09
N ILE A 277 14.36 2.63 0.65
CA ILE A 277 14.64 2.55 2.09
C ILE A 277 13.54 3.26 2.86
N TRP A 278 13.20 4.48 2.45
CA TRP A 278 12.11 5.23 3.06
C TRP A 278 10.77 4.47 2.96
N ALA A 279 10.46 3.89 1.80
CA ALA A 279 9.24 3.10 1.62
C ALA A 279 9.20 1.84 2.49
N SER A 280 10.35 1.20 2.73
CA SER A 280 10.41 -0.02 3.56
C SER A 280 10.35 0.27 5.06
N ASP A 281 11.04 1.30 5.53
CA ASP A 281 11.24 1.55 6.96
C ASP A 281 10.21 2.54 7.52
N VAL A 282 9.80 3.51 6.71
CA VAL A 282 8.97 4.65 7.13
C VAL A 282 7.52 4.52 6.67
N ALA A 283 7.31 4.14 5.40
CA ALA A 283 5.95 4.13 4.84
C ALA A 283 5.02 3.12 5.53
N GLU A 284 5.55 2.00 6.04
CA GLU A 284 4.76 1.03 6.81
C GLU A 284 4.22 1.64 8.10
N GLN A 285 5.03 2.42 8.80
CA GLN A 285 4.65 3.09 10.05
C GLN A 285 3.65 4.22 9.81
N LEU A 286 3.81 4.97 8.70
CA LEU A 286 2.94 6.09 8.34
C LEU A 286 1.59 5.65 7.77
N PHE A 287 1.59 4.67 6.88
CA PHE A 287 0.44 4.33 6.04
C PHE A 287 -0.13 2.94 6.32
N GLY A 288 0.57 2.12 7.11
CA GLY A 288 0.25 0.72 7.38
C GLY A 288 0.78 -0.25 6.31
N SER A 289 0.99 -1.50 6.70
CA SER A 289 1.61 -2.54 5.86
C SER A 289 0.87 -2.81 4.53
N SER A 290 -0.44 -2.64 4.50
CA SER A 290 -1.24 -2.79 3.29
C SER A 290 -0.96 -1.72 2.22
N MET A 291 -0.45 -0.56 2.62
CA MET A 291 -0.18 0.57 1.71
C MET A 291 1.25 0.58 1.17
N VAL A 292 2.19 -0.14 1.79
CA VAL A 292 3.61 -0.17 1.35
C VAL A 292 3.74 -0.55 -0.13
N SER A 293 2.94 -1.55 -0.58
CA SER A 293 2.95 -1.95 -1.99
C SER A 293 2.44 -0.85 -2.94
N GLY A 294 1.50 -0.02 -2.48
CA GLY A 294 1.00 1.14 -3.21
C GLY A 294 2.05 2.24 -3.31
N VAL A 295 2.74 2.52 -2.21
CA VAL A 295 3.85 3.49 -2.18
C VAL A 295 4.99 3.06 -3.11
N THR A 296 5.43 1.80 -3.02
CA THR A 296 6.48 1.26 -3.91
C THR A 296 6.09 1.38 -5.38
N ARG A 297 4.82 1.06 -5.72
CA ARG A 297 4.33 1.23 -7.09
C ARG A 297 4.31 2.70 -7.52
N THR A 298 3.94 3.62 -6.64
CA THR A 298 4.01 5.07 -6.91
C THR A 298 5.43 5.48 -7.28
N LEU A 299 6.42 5.01 -6.52
CA LEU A 299 7.84 5.28 -6.79
C LEU A 299 8.30 4.67 -8.12
N ASP A 300 7.85 3.45 -8.47
CA ASP A 300 8.18 2.82 -9.75
C ASP A 300 7.66 3.63 -10.94
N LEU A 301 6.40 4.10 -10.86
CA LEU A 301 5.79 4.93 -11.90
C LEU A 301 6.45 6.31 -12.00
N PHE A 302 6.85 6.88 -10.87
CA PHE A 302 7.54 8.17 -10.83
C PHE A 302 8.94 8.08 -11.44
N ASP A 303 9.69 7.01 -11.19
CA ASP A 303 10.99 6.76 -11.81
C ASP A 303 10.88 6.60 -13.34
N ASP A 304 9.88 5.84 -13.81
CA ASP A 304 9.61 5.71 -15.24
C ASP A 304 9.34 7.09 -15.86
N TYR A 305 8.53 7.91 -15.19
CA TYR A 305 8.24 9.28 -15.63
C TYR A 305 9.51 10.16 -15.69
N CYS A 306 10.34 10.12 -14.66
CA CYS A 306 11.58 10.92 -14.62
C CYS A 306 12.61 10.47 -15.66
N SER A 307 12.68 9.16 -15.96
CA SER A 307 13.67 8.60 -16.89
C SER A 307 13.23 8.61 -18.36
N GLU A 308 11.94 8.37 -18.62
CA GLU A 308 11.38 8.17 -19.96
C GLU A 308 10.45 9.30 -20.41
N GLY A 309 10.11 10.24 -19.52
CA GLY A 309 9.14 11.32 -19.75
C GLY A 309 7.68 10.83 -19.77
N ASP A 310 7.45 9.54 -19.52
CA ASP A 310 6.11 8.93 -19.51
C ASP A 310 6.01 7.83 -18.44
N ILE A 311 4.78 7.46 -18.06
CA ILE A 311 4.55 6.38 -17.11
C ILE A 311 4.33 5.05 -17.84
N ASN A 312 4.91 3.97 -17.29
CA ASN A 312 4.65 2.61 -17.77
C ASN A 312 3.59 1.94 -16.89
N PRO A 313 2.32 1.87 -17.34
CA PRO A 313 1.24 1.29 -16.54
C PRO A 313 1.41 -0.20 -16.26
N SER A 314 2.20 -0.90 -17.05
CA SER A 314 2.54 -2.31 -16.86
C SER A 314 3.74 -2.52 -15.93
N CYS A 315 4.25 -1.45 -15.32
CA CYS A 315 5.33 -1.53 -14.35
C CYS A 315 4.96 -2.51 -13.23
N VAL A 316 5.55 -3.67 -13.29
CA VAL A 316 5.46 -4.67 -12.22
C VAL A 316 6.47 -4.25 -11.16
N GLN A 317 6.07 -4.24 -9.90
CA GLN A 317 6.93 -3.90 -8.77
C GLN A 317 8.33 -4.52 -8.93
N ARG A 318 9.29 -3.71 -9.38
CA ARG A 318 10.66 -4.17 -9.70
C ARG A 318 11.45 -4.50 -8.43
N HIS A 319 10.99 -4.03 -7.26
CA HIS A 319 11.76 -4.00 -6.01
C HIS A 319 11.13 -4.74 -4.82
N ARG A 320 10.23 -5.71 -5.04
CA ARG A 320 10.08 -6.72 -3.99
C ARG A 320 11.41 -7.45 -3.90
N ARG A 321 12.21 -7.17 -2.86
CA ARG A 321 13.35 -8.03 -2.48
C ARG A 321 12.82 -9.46 -2.45
N ASN A 322 13.06 -10.19 -3.51
CA ASN A 322 12.75 -11.61 -3.51
C ASN A 322 13.94 -12.34 -2.88
N THR A 323 13.74 -13.56 -2.48
CA THR A 323 14.81 -14.36 -1.86
C THR A 323 16.06 -14.44 -2.76
N PHE A 324 15.90 -14.34 -4.09
CA PHE A 324 17.00 -14.32 -5.05
C PHE A 324 17.90 -13.08 -4.90
N ASP A 325 17.36 -11.94 -4.51
CA ASP A 325 18.14 -10.69 -4.40
C ASP A 325 19.08 -10.72 -3.19
N VAL A 326 18.72 -11.45 -2.13
CA VAL A 326 19.46 -11.51 -0.86
C VAL A 326 20.43 -12.71 -0.73
N ILE A 327 20.40 -13.66 -1.66
CA ILE A 327 21.35 -14.77 -1.64
C ILE A 327 22.73 -14.34 -2.11
N PRO A 328 23.82 -15.01 -1.69
CA PRO A 328 25.19 -14.70 -2.09
C PRO A 328 25.43 -14.83 -3.60
N ASP A 329 26.43 -14.11 -4.11
CA ASP A 329 26.72 -14.07 -5.54
C ASP A 329 27.14 -15.45 -6.11
N TRP A 330 27.84 -16.28 -5.32
CA TRP A 330 28.16 -17.65 -5.75
C TRP A 330 26.90 -18.48 -6.04
N CYS A 331 25.81 -18.25 -5.31
CA CYS A 331 24.51 -18.85 -5.61
C CYS A 331 23.87 -18.24 -6.85
N LYS A 332 23.89 -16.89 -6.98
CA LYS A 332 23.25 -16.18 -8.11
C LYS A 332 23.83 -16.60 -9.44
N ILE A 333 25.15 -16.73 -9.52
CA ILE A 333 25.85 -17.16 -10.74
C ILE A 333 25.29 -18.51 -11.23
N VAL A 334 25.27 -19.49 -10.36
CA VAL A 334 24.82 -20.86 -10.72
C VAL A 334 23.32 -20.90 -11.00
N LEU A 335 22.51 -20.18 -10.22
CA LEU A 335 21.05 -20.11 -10.45
C LEU A 335 20.69 -19.39 -11.76
N ASN A 336 21.45 -18.40 -12.19
CA ASN A 336 21.25 -17.76 -13.49
C ASN A 336 21.54 -18.74 -14.63
N GLN A 337 22.64 -19.47 -14.56
CA GLN A 337 22.97 -20.53 -15.54
C GLN A 337 21.87 -21.60 -15.60
N TYR A 338 21.36 -22.02 -14.45
CA TYR A 338 20.26 -22.97 -14.36
C TYR A 338 18.96 -22.42 -14.96
N ARG A 339 18.64 -21.15 -14.72
CA ARG A 339 17.50 -20.44 -15.33
C ARG A 339 17.59 -20.45 -16.84
N ASP A 340 18.75 -20.07 -17.38
CA ASP A 340 18.99 -19.98 -18.81
C ASP A 340 18.85 -21.36 -19.47
N LEU A 341 19.39 -22.40 -18.84
CA LEU A 341 19.24 -23.78 -19.30
C LEU A 341 17.76 -24.19 -19.37
N LYS A 342 17.00 -23.98 -18.27
CA LYS A 342 15.58 -24.35 -18.21
C LYS A 342 14.71 -23.55 -19.17
N THR A 343 15.08 -22.31 -19.47
CA THR A 343 14.44 -21.50 -20.49
C THR A 343 14.73 -22.03 -21.90
N LYS A 344 15.99 -22.42 -22.18
CA LYS A 344 16.38 -23.05 -23.46
C LYS A 344 15.72 -24.41 -23.68
N GLU A 345 15.47 -25.17 -22.62
CA GLU A 345 14.70 -26.42 -22.66
C GLU A 345 13.21 -26.20 -22.98
N GLY A 346 12.74 -24.97 -23.05
CA GLY A 346 11.35 -24.62 -23.41
C GLY A 346 10.35 -24.81 -22.28
N LEU A 347 10.78 -24.83 -21.00
CA LEU A 347 9.86 -24.87 -19.87
C LEU A 347 9.03 -23.60 -19.80
N ASP A 348 7.78 -23.75 -19.31
CA ASP A 348 6.89 -22.62 -19.07
C ASP A 348 7.53 -21.58 -18.14
N PRO A 349 7.47 -20.27 -18.46
CA PRO A 349 8.11 -19.21 -17.68
C PRO A 349 7.72 -19.21 -16.18
N ASN A 350 6.46 -19.54 -15.85
CA ASN A 350 6.02 -19.65 -14.47
C ASN A 350 6.65 -20.85 -13.74
N THR A 351 6.87 -21.96 -14.46
CA THR A 351 7.58 -23.13 -13.93
C THR A 351 9.03 -22.77 -13.63
N VAL A 352 9.72 -22.11 -14.55
CA VAL A 352 11.10 -21.62 -14.34
C VAL A 352 11.15 -20.67 -13.15
N LYS A 353 10.25 -19.69 -13.08
CA LYS A 353 10.15 -18.76 -11.96
C LYS A 353 9.96 -19.46 -10.61
N ASN A 354 9.11 -20.47 -10.55
CA ASN A 354 8.90 -21.25 -9.33
C ASN A 354 10.15 -22.05 -8.94
N TYR A 355 10.84 -22.69 -9.90
CA TYR A 355 12.07 -23.39 -9.65
C TYR A 355 13.14 -22.47 -9.07
N ILE A 356 13.36 -21.31 -9.68
CA ILE A 356 14.31 -20.31 -9.17
C ILE A 356 13.92 -19.85 -7.75
N LYS A 357 12.64 -19.61 -7.49
CA LYS A 357 12.14 -19.24 -6.16
C LYS A 357 12.45 -20.33 -5.10
N TYR A 358 12.25 -21.61 -5.45
CA TYR A 358 12.52 -22.73 -4.53
C TYR A 358 14.02 -22.88 -4.29
N CYS A 359 14.82 -22.83 -5.36
CA CYS A 359 16.27 -22.90 -5.26
C CYS A 359 16.87 -21.71 -4.51
N SER A 360 16.30 -20.50 -4.65
CA SER A 360 16.74 -19.33 -3.87
C SER A 360 16.51 -19.50 -2.37
N LYS A 361 15.39 -20.11 -1.96
CA LYS A 361 15.17 -20.45 -0.54
C LYS A 361 16.20 -21.47 -0.04
N PHE A 362 16.52 -22.45 -0.86
CA PHE A 362 17.57 -23.43 -0.54
C PHE A 362 18.94 -22.77 -0.41
N CYS A 363 19.32 -21.90 -1.34
CA CYS A 363 20.58 -21.15 -1.29
C CYS A 363 20.67 -20.23 -0.06
N LEU A 364 19.56 -19.56 0.31
CA LEU A 364 19.52 -18.74 1.52
C LEU A 364 19.79 -19.59 2.76
N PHE A 365 19.13 -20.74 2.88
CA PHE A 365 19.38 -21.69 3.96
C PHE A 365 20.84 -22.14 4.02
N LEU A 366 21.48 -22.44 2.87
CA LEU A 366 22.88 -22.82 2.83
C LEU A 366 23.79 -21.71 3.39
N HIS A 367 23.53 -20.48 2.96
CA HIS A 367 24.27 -19.31 3.43
C HIS A 367 24.11 -19.08 4.93
N GLU A 368 22.88 -19.15 5.45
CA GLU A 368 22.58 -19.02 6.88
C GLU A 368 23.22 -20.12 7.74
N ASN A 369 23.50 -21.28 7.15
CA ASN A 369 24.22 -22.38 7.80
C ASN A 369 25.74 -22.36 7.55
N GLY A 370 26.29 -21.24 7.03
CA GLY A 370 27.72 -21.00 6.91
C GLY A 370 28.39 -21.67 5.72
N LEU A 371 27.65 -22.14 4.71
CA LEU A 371 28.23 -22.66 3.48
C LEU A 371 28.62 -21.54 2.52
N HIS A 372 29.76 -21.67 1.88
CA HIS A 372 30.31 -20.73 0.94
C HIS A 372 30.40 -21.25 -0.50
N SER A 373 30.14 -22.55 -0.70
CA SER A 373 30.07 -23.17 -2.04
C SER A 373 29.12 -24.36 -2.05
N PHE A 374 28.69 -24.80 -3.27
CA PHE A 374 27.88 -26.00 -3.42
C PHE A 374 28.70 -27.28 -3.21
N GLU A 375 30.02 -27.24 -3.31
CA GLU A 375 30.90 -28.39 -3.08
C GLU A 375 30.84 -28.90 -1.64
N GLU A 376 30.47 -28.03 -0.70
CA GLU A 376 30.29 -28.35 0.71
C GLU A 376 28.97 -29.09 1.03
N LEU A 377 28.11 -29.29 0.01
CA LEU A 377 26.81 -29.95 0.18
C LEU A 377 26.96 -31.42 0.60
N THR A 378 26.24 -31.76 1.66
CA THR A 378 26.14 -33.13 2.14
C THR A 378 24.69 -33.58 2.22
N PRO A 379 24.41 -34.90 2.17
CA PRO A 379 23.06 -35.43 2.37
C PRO A 379 22.41 -34.98 3.68
N LYS A 380 23.23 -34.75 4.72
CA LYS A 380 22.76 -34.27 6.03
C LYS A 380 22.18 -32.86 5.95
N ILE A 381 22.86 -31.95 5.27
CA ILE A 381 22.41 -30.56 5.09
C ILE A 381 21.10 -30.52 4.30
N ILE A 382 20.99 -31.31 3.22
CA ILE A 382 19.78 -31.42 2.42
C ILE A 382 18.59 -31.93 3.25
N LYS A 383 18.81 -32.95 4.08
CA LYS A 383 17.79 -33.45 5.00
C LYS A 383 17.38 -32.41 6.04
N GLN A 384 18.32 -31.66 6.62
CA GLN A 384 18.05 -30.59 7.56
C GLN A 384 17.17 -29.51 6.93
N PHE A 385 17.49 -29.06 5.70
CA PHE A 385 16.67 -28.15 4.95
C PHE A 385 15.23 -28.65 4.77
N ASN A 386 15.05 -29.90 4.35
CA ASN A 386 13.74 -30.50 4.13
C ASN A 386 12.91 -30.62 5.43
N LEU A 387 13.56 -30.73 6.60
CA LEU A 387 12.89 -30.81 7.90
C LEU A 387 12.41 -29.43 8.39
N GLN A 388 13.08 -28.34 8.00
CA GLN A 388 12.70 -26.97 8.38
C GLN A 388 11.57 -26.40 7.52
N ASP A 389 11.22 -27.08 6.41
CA ASP A 389 10.23 -26.59 5.48
C ASP A 389 8.79 -26.89 5.97
N GLU A 390 8.05 -25.81 6.29
CA GLU A 390 6.68 -25.84 6.82
C GLU A 390 5.61 -25.84 5.72
N HIS A 391 5.70 -26.71 4.73
CA HIS A 391 4.64 -26.82 3.75
C HIS A 391 3.38 -27.49 4.34
N ASN A 392 2.24 -26.80 4.25
CA ASN A 392 0.95 -27.25 4.81
C ASN A 392 0.32 -28.45 4.08
N SER A 393 0.92 -28.96 3.00
CA SER A 393 0.40 -30.11 2.26
C SER A 393 1.52 -30.95 1.62
N SER A 394 1.34 -32.28 1.60
CA SER A 394 2.24 -33.21 0.93
C SER A 394 2.45 -32.89 -0.56
N ALA A 395 1.40 -32.46 -1.26
CA ALA A 395 1.48 -32.07 -2.67
C ALA A 395 2.33 -30.80 -2.87
N GLY A 396 2.18 -29.80 -2.00
CA GLY A 396 3.01 -28.58 -2.02
C GLY A 396 4.46 -28.91 -1.76
N LYS A 397 4.73 -29.74 -0.76
CA LYS A 397 6.07 -30.20 -0.41
C LYS A 397 6.72 -31.02 -1.54
N ASN A 398 5.98 -31.91 -2.19
CA ASN A 398 6.48 -32.64 -3.36
C ASN A 398 6.83 -31.72 -4.54
N THR A 399 5.99 -30.71 -4.82
CA THR A 399 6.27 -29.72 -5.88
C THR A 399 7.54 -28.94 -5.56
N PHE A 400 7.69 -28.49 -4.33
CA PHE A 400 8.85 -27.77 -3.82
C PHE A 400 10.12 -28.64 -3.91
N ASN A 401 10.08 -29.86 -3.37
CA ASN A 401 11.19 -30.79 -3.41
C ASN A 401 11.57 -31.19 -4.85
N SER A 402 10.59 -31.29 -5.75
CA SER A 402 10.87 -31.58 -7.16
C SER A 402 11.67 -30.46 -7.82
N GLY A 403 11.34 -29.17 -7.56
CA GLY A 403 12.11 -28.07 -8.08
C GLY A 403 13.57 -28.07 -7.61
N ILE A 404 13.79 -28.36 -6.32
CA ILE A 404 15.16 -28.45 -5.75
C ILE A 404 15.87 -29.71 -6.25
N ARG A 405 15.17 -30.83 -6.39
CA ARG A 405 15.74 -32.08 -6.93
C ARG A 405 16.28 -31.88 -8.34
N PHE A 406 15.55 -31.21 -9.22
CA PHE A 406 16.03 -30.89 -10.56
C PHE A 406 17.25 -29.97 -10.56
N PHE A 407 17.33 -29.07 -9.60
CA PHE A 407 18.52 -28.24 -9.41
C PHE A 407 19.73 -29.05 -8.91
N LEU A 408 19.55 -29.97 -7.95
CA LEU A 408 20.61 -30.86 -7.49
C LEU A 408 21.10 -31.74 -8.64
N ILE A 409 20.21 -32.33 -9.44
CA ILE A 409 20.56 -33.07 -10.64
C ILE A 409 21.38 -32.21 -11.62
N TYR A 410 21.02 -30.95 -11.80
CA TYR A 410 21.79 -30.02 -12.62
C TYR A 410 23.21 -29.83 -12.06
N LEU A 411 23.37 -29.61 -10.74
CA LEU A 411 24.68 -29.48 -10.09
C LEU A 411 25.53 -30.75 -10.25
N GLU A 412 24.91 -31.93 -10.17
CA GLU A 412 25.56 -33.23 -10.40
C GLU A 412 26.05 -33.39 -11.84
N ILE A 413 25.23 -33.02 -12.83
CA ILE A 413 25.59 -33.03 -14.26
C ILE A 413 26.75 -32.08 -14.54
N GLN A 414 26.75 -30.89 -13.91
CA GLN A 414 27.85 -29.94 -14.03
C GLN A 414 29.09 -30.33 -13.23
N ARG A 415 29.05 -31.44 -12.49
CA ARG A 415 30.13 -31.96 -11.63
C ARG A 415 30.52 -30.97 -10.51
N ILE A 416 29.61 -30.13 -10.09
CA ILE A 416 29.78 -29.20 -8.96
C ILE A 416 29.62 -29.94 -7.65
N VAL A 417 28.75 -30.95 -7.62
CA VAL A 417 28.49 -31.78 -6.45
C VAL A 417 28.63 -33.28 -6.79
N PRO A 418 28.86 -34.14 -5.80
CA PRO A 418 28.89 -35.60 -5.99
C PRO A 418 27.54 -36.13 -6.52
N PHE A 419 27.60 -37.17 -7.35
CA PHE A 419 26.41 -37.83 -7.88
C PHE A 419 25.60 -38.49 -6.75
N GLY A 420 24.27 -38.37 -6.83
CA GLY A 420 23.33 -39.02 -5.92
C GLY A 420 22.83 -38.15 -4.77
N LEU A 421 23.26 -36.89 -4.66
CA LEU A 421 22.76 -35.95 -3.62
C LEU A 421 21.26 -35.68 -3.74
N HIS A 422 20.72 -35.71 -4.93
CA HIS A 422 19.28 -35.49 -5.16
C HIS A 422 18.38 -36.54 -4.49
N TYR A 423 18.90 -37.75 -4.20
CA TYR A 423 18.19 -38.78 -3.46
C TYR A 423 18.01 -38.47 -1.97
N ALA A 424 18.75 -37.50 -1.43
CA ALA A 424 18.59 -37.05 -0.05
C ALA A 424 17.26 -36.31 0.20
N LEU A 425 16.57 -35.84 -0.89
CA LEU A 425 15.24 -35.27 -0.80
C LEU A 425 14.17 -36.36 -0.88
N PRO A 426 13.34 -36.54 0.16
CA PRO A 426 12.31 -37.55 0.16
C PRO A 426 11.19 -37.24 -0.82
N TYR A 427 10.52 -38.26 -1.33
CA TYR A 427 9.19 -38.12 -1.90
C TYR A 427 8.18 -38.14 -0.76
N CYS A 428 7.28 -37.15 -0.72
CA CYS A 428 6.20 -37.16 0.25
C CYS A 428 5.10 -38.10 -0.22
N ASP A 429 4.55 -38.88 0.68
CA ASP A 429 3.37 -39.69 0.39
C ASP A 429 2.22 -38.74 0.03
N MET A 430 1.60 -38.94 -1.13
CA MET A 430 0.50 -38.13 -1.62
C MET A 430 -0.84 -38.49 -0.95
N GLY A 431 -0.82 -39.54 -0.12
CA GLY A 431 -2.05 -40.10 0.44
C GLY A 431 -2.94 -40.76 -0.62
N GLY A 432 -4.00 -41.41 -0.20
CA GLY A 432 -4.98 -42.05 -1.09
C GLY A 432 -5.73 -41.05 -1.98
N GLU A 433 -6.49 -41.57 -2.91
CA GLU A 433 -7.32 -40.78 -3.83
C GLU A 433 -8.24 -39.83 -3.06
N LYS A 434 -8.09 -38.53 -3.33
CA LYS A 434 -8.94 -37.51 -2.70
C LYS A 434 -10.23 -37.36 -3.50
N ILE A 435 -11.36 -37.45 -2.82
CA ILE A 435 -12.66 -37.13 -3.42
C ILE A 435 -12.59 -35.74 -4.04
N VAL A 436 -12.95 -35.65 -5.32
CA VAL A 436 -12.93 -34.38 -6.06
C VAL A 436 -14.03 -33.47 -5.53
N LYS A 437 -13.64 -32.27 -5.09
CA LYS A 437 -14.61 -31.29 -4.59
C LYS A 437 -15.24 -30.52 -5.75
N ILE A 438 -16.55 -30.59 -5.87
CA ILE A 438 -17.39 -29.88 -6.86
C ILE A 438 -18.13 -28.71 -6.19
N LEU A 439 -18.86 -27.91 -6.97
CA LEU A 439 -19.74 -26.86 -6.43
C LEU A 439 -21.00 -27.50 -5.80
N SER A 440 -21.40 -26.93 -4.69
CA SER A 440 -22.70 -27.29 -4.09
C SER A 440 -23.86 -26.71 -4.91
N PRO A 441 -25.08 -27.28 -4.81
CA PRO A 441 -26.27 -26.70 -5.42
C PRO A 441 -26.51 -25.24 -4.99
N GLU A 442 -26.23 -24.91 -3.73
CA GLU A 442 -26.36 -23.57 -3.16
C GLU A 442 -25.39 -22.60 -3.81
N ASP A 443 -24.12 -23.00 -4.02
CA ASP A 443 -23.13 -22.15 -4.69
C ASP A 443 -23.47 -21.95 -6.18
N LYS A 444 -23.99 -22.99 -6.88
CA LYS A 444 -24.53 -22.86 -8.24
C LYS A 444 -25.66 -21.82 -8.29
N ALA A 445 -26.60 -21.87 -7.34
CA ALA A 445 -27.71 -20.92 -7.25
C ALA A 445 -27.23 -19.48 -6.98
N LYS A 446 -26.23 -19.31 -6.12
CA LYS A 446 -25.61 -17.99 -5.84
C LYS A 446 -24.96 -17.40 -7.09
N ILE A 447 -24.18 -18.20 -7.83
CA ILE A 447 -23.58 -17.78 -9.11
C ILE A 447 -24.67 -17.34 -10.09
N GLU A 448 -25.74 -18.13 -10.24
CA GLU A 448 -26.84 -17.81 -11.15
C GLU A 448 -27.52 -16.50 -10.78
N ASN A 449 -27.83 -16.31 -9.48
CA ASN A 449 -28.42 -15.07 -8.97
C ASN A 449 -27.51 -13.86 -9.16
N TYR A 450 -26.21 -14.00 -8.89
CA TYR A 450 -25.24 -12.95 -9.09
C TYR A 450 -25.16 -12.51 -10.56
N CYS A 451 -25.11 -13.48 -11.48
CA CYS A 451 -25.08 -13.20 -12.91
C CYS A 451 -26.33 -12.49 -13.42
N LYS A 452 -27.52 -12.82 -12.87
CA LYS A 452 -28.80 -12.17 -13.24
C LYS A 452 -28.86 -10.72 -12.78
N ASN A 453 -28.35 -10.43 -11.59
CA ASN A 453 -28.48 -9.13 -10.91
C ASN A 453 -27.29 -8.18 -11.13
N ALA A 454 -26.27 -8.58 -11.88
CA ALA A 454 -25.07 -7.78 -12.15
C ALA A 454 -25.40 -6.43 -12.81
N LYS A 455 -24.92 -5.31 -12.22
CA LYS A 455 -25.19 -3.93 -12.68
C LYS A 455 -23.91 -3.10 -12.79
N THR A 456 -23.00 -3.22 -11.84
CA THR A 456 -21.74 -2.45 -11.83
C THR A 456 -20.72 -3.04 -12.84
N PRO A 457 -19.77 -2.24 -13.33
CA PRO A 457 -18.72 -2.72 -14.24
C PRO A 457 -18.01 -3.99 -13.78
N ILE A 458 -17.72 -4.09 -12.48
CA ILE A 458 -17.06 -5.27 -11.91
C ILE A 458 -18.00 -6.48 -11.87
N GLU A 459 -19.26 -6.28 -11.53
CA GLU A 459 -20.26 -7.36 -11.51
C GLU A 459 -20.56 -7.88 -12.92
N LEU A 460 -20.64 -6.98 -13.91
CA LEU A 460 -20.83 -7.37 -15.31
C LEU A 460 -19.66 -8.19 -15.84
N ARG A 461 -18.43 -7.81 -15.50
CA ARG A 461 -17.23 -8.58 -15.83
C ARG A 461 -17.25 -9.95 -15.20
N ASP A 462 -17.52 -10.00 -13.91
CA ASP A 462 -17.55 -11.24 -13.14
C ASP A 462 -18.66 -12.18 -13.61
N ALA A 463 -19.84 -11.65 -13.94
CA ALA A 463 -20.92 -12.41 -14.51
C ALA A 463 -20.54 -13.05 -15.86
N ALA A 464 -19.83 -12.32 -16.72
CA ALA A 464 -19.33 -12.86 -17.98
C ALA A 464 -18.30 -13.98 -17.76
N ILE A 465 -17.36 -13.79 -16.82
CA ILE A 465 -16.36 -14.80 -16.44
C ILE A 465 -17.02 -16.06 -15.91
N LEU A 466 -17.96 -15.92 -14.97
CA LEU A 466 -18.66 -17.04 -14.34
C LEU A 466 -19.52 -17.81 -15.36
N ARG A 467 -20.21 -17.11 -16.26
CA ARG A 467 -20.98 -17.73 -17.34
C ARG A 467 -20.10 -18.55 -18.28
N ILE A 468 -18.99 -17.97 -18.77
CA ILE A 468 -18.05 -18.72 -19.59
C ILE A 468 -17.55 -19.96 -18.85
N GLY A 469 -17.15 -19.82 -17.59
CA GLY A 469 -16.70 -20.95 -16.78
C GLY A 469 -17.73 -22.07 -16.66
N MET A 470 -19.00 -21.71 -16.37
CA MET A 470 -20.09 -22.67 -16.21
C MET A 470 -20.48 -23.38 -17.52
N ASP A 471 -20.46 -22.68 -18.65
CA ASP A 471 -20.88 -23.23 -19.94
C ASP A 471 -19.78 -23.98 -20.68
N THR A 472 -18.50 -23.60 -20.50
CA THR A 472 -17.39 -24.13 -21.28
C THR A 472 -16.35 -24.88 -20.48
N ALA A 473 -16.39 -24.77 -19.15
CA ALA A 473 -15.36 -25.32 -18.26
C ALA A 473 -13.92 -24.85 -18.56
N LEU A 474 -13.72 -23.71 -19.21
CA LEU A 474 -12.40 -23.16 -19.51
C LEU A 474 -11.59 -22.91 -18.24
N ARG A 475 -10.26 -23.04 -18.34
CA ARG A 475 -9.39 -22.68 -17.22
C ARG A 475 -9.41 -21.17 -16.99
N ALA A 476 -9.21 -20.73 -15.75
CA ALA A 476 -9.13 -19.31 -15.44
C ALA A 476 -8.10 -18.55 -16.32
N SER A 477 -6.93 -19.16 -16.58
CA SER A 477 -5.93 -18.59 -17.50
C SER A 477 -6.44 -18.41 -18.92
N ASP A 478 -7.24 -19.37 -19.41
CA ASP A 478 -7.75 -19.31 -20.79
C ASP A 478 -8.84 -18.23 -20.90
N ILE A 479 -9.74 -18.13 -19.89
CA ILE A 479 -10.78 -17.09 -19.85
C ILE A 479 -10.20 -15.69 -19.85
N VAL A 480 -9.21 -15.42 -19.00
CA VAL A 480 -8.64 -14.05 -18.90
C VAL A 480 -7.80 -13.67 -20.10
N SER A 481 -7.31 -14.65 -20.86
CA SER A 481 -6.55 -14.43 -22.10
C SER A 481 -7.41 -14.28 -23.35
N LEU A 482 -8.74 -14.43 -23.26
CA LEU A 482 -9.64 -14.32 -24.40
C LEU A 482 -9.56 -12.94 -25.05
N ARG A 483 -9.47 -12.94 -26.36
CA ARG A 483 -9.46 -11.76 -27.23
C ARG A 483 -10.80 -11.60 -27.93
N LYS A 484 -11.06 -10.39 -28.45
CA LYS A 484 -12.27 -10.08 -29.25
C LYS A 484 -12.43 -11.02 -30.44
N THR A 485 -11.31 -11.39 -31.06
CA THR A 485 -11.26 -12.32 -32.21
C THR A 485 -11.56 -13.76 -31.87
N ASN A 486 -11.53 -14.14 -30.59
CA ASN A 486 -11.81 -15.51 -30.17
C ASN A 486 -13.32 -15.84 -30.11
N ILE A 487 -14.20 -14.85 -30.29
CA ILE A 487 -15.66 -15.07 -30.23
C ILE A 487 -16.27 -14.99 -31.61
N ASP A 488 -16.81 -16.11 -32.08
CA ASP A 488 -17.69 -16.15 -33.22
C ASP A 488 -19.15 -15.93 -32.80
N TRP A 489 -19.57 -14.68 -32.90
CA TRP A 489 -20.91 -14.25 -32.52
C TRP A 489 -22.04 -14.85 -33.36
N LYS A 490 -21.73 -15.12 -34.65
CA LYS A 490 -22.71 -15.66 -35.62
C LYS A 490 -22.99 -17.14 -35.35
N ASN A 491 -21.91 -17.90 -35.20
CA ASN A 491 -21.99 -19.35 -35.03
C ASN A 491 -22.04 -19.78 -33.58
N LYS A 492 -21.88 -18.81 -32.61
CA LYS A 492 -21.93 -19.02 -31.16
C LYS A 492 -20.83 -19.94 -30.65
N PHE A 493 -19.60 -19.68 -31.03
CA PHE A 493 -18.42 -20.41 -30.58
C PHE A 493 -17.40 -19.49 -29.93
N ILE A 494 -16.63 -20.05 -28.98
CA ILE A 494 -15.36 -19.49 -28.50
C ILE A 494 -14.27 -20.39 -29.04
N GLN A 495 -13.36 -19.79 -29.83
CA GLN A 495 -12.23 -20.45 -30.46
C GLN A 495 -10.93 -19.83 -29.96
N PHE A 496 -10.04 -20.65 -29.44
CA PHE A 496 -8.76 -20.17 -28.89
C PHE A 496 -7.75 -21.30 -28.72
N ASP A 497 -6.48 -20.93 -28.65
CA ASP A 497 -5.38 -21.84 -28.31
C ASP A 497 -5.25 -21.93 -26.79
N GLN A 498 -5.36 -23.14 -26.23
CA GLN A 498 -5.17 -23.32 -24.79
C GLN A 498 -3.76 -22.94 -24.34
N SER A 499 -3.66 -22.09 -23.34
CA SER A 499 -2.40 -21.59 -22.80
C SER A 499 -1.43 -22.70 -22.34
N LYS A 500 -1.95 -23.81 -21.81
CA LYS A 500 -1.14 -24.91 -21.26
C LYS A 500 -0.77 -25.99 -22.30
N THR A 501 -1.67 -26.32 -23.24
CA THR A 501 -1.52 -27.45 -24.17
C THR A 501 -1.19 -26.99 -25.59
N ARG A 502 -1.31 -25.69 -25.89
CA ARG A 502 -1.15 -25.07 -27.24
C ARG A 502 -2.01 -25.76 -28.30
N ARG A 503 -3.15 -26.31 -27.91
CA ARG A 503 -4.12 -26.91 -28.82
C ARG A 503 -5.26 -25.96 -29.06
N GLU A 504 -5.69 -25.87 -30.30
CA GLU A 504 -6.87 -25.15 -30.70
C GLU A 504 -8.11 -25.82 -30.09
N HIS A 505 -8.98 -25.02 -29.52
CA HIS A 505 -10.23 -25.44 -28.92
C HIS A 505 -11.38 -24.62 -29.46
N LEU A 506 -12.48 -25.33 -29.79
CA LEU A 506 -13.73 -24.75 -30.22
C LEU A 506 -14.83 -25.17 -29.22
N HIS A 507 -15.40 -24.19 -28.52
CA HIS A 507 -16.47 -24.42 -27.56
C HIS A 507 -17.76 -23.75 -27.99
N PRO A 508 -18.88 -24.50 -28.15
CA PRO A 508 -20.18 -23.88 -28.32
C PRO A 508 -20.58 -23.13 -27.04
N VAL A 509 -21.20 -21.98 -27.21
CA VAL A 509 -21.66 -21.16 -26.08
C VAL A 509 -23.12 -20.77 -26.22
N GLU A 510 -23.79 -20.71 -25.08
CA GLU A 510 -25.21 -20.34 -25.05
C GLU A 510 -25.39 -18.82 -25.23
N ASN A 511 -26.59 -18.42 -25.67
CA ASN A 511 -26.94 -17.01 -25.82
C ASN A 511 -26.80 -16.22 -24.52
N ARG A 512 -27.09 -16.85 -23.35
CA ARG A 512 -26.94 -16.20 -22.04
C ARG A 512 -25.48 -15.79 -21.77
N THR A 513 -24.51 -16.57 -22.17
CA THR A 513 -23.07 -16.29 -22.01
C THR A 513 -22.63 -15.20 -22.98
N LEU A 514 -23.01 -15.27 -24.24
CA LEU A 514 -22.77 -14.20 -25.21
C LEU A 514 -23.36 -12.86 -24.76
N ASN A 515 -24.61 -12.89 -24.25
CA ASN A 515 -25.26 -11.69 -23.72
C ASN A 515 -24.53 -11.12 -22.50
N ALA A 516 -24.00 -11.96 -21.61
CA ALA A 516 -23.21 -11.49 -20.47
C ALA A 516 -21.92 -10.81 -20.93
N ILE A 517 -21.23 -11.38 -21.94
CA ILE A 517 -20.02 -10.76 -22.53
C ILE A 517 -20.39 -9.44 -23.21
N LEU A 518 -21.48 -9.38 -23.97
CA LEU A 518 -21.93 -8.14 -24.62
C LEU A 518 -22.29 -7.05 -23.62
N ARG A 519 -23.03 -7.38 -22.56
CA ARG A 519 -23.37 -6.43 -21.48
C ARG A 519 -22.11 -5.87 -20.84
N TYR A 520 -21.16 -6.74 -20.49
CA TYR A 520 -19.87 -6.29 -19.92
C TYR A 520 -19.13 -5.38 -20.91
N ARG A 521 -19.04 -5.73 -22.18
CA ARG A 521 -18.35 -4.90 -23.18
C ARG A 521 -19.02 -3.56 -23.45
N ARG A 522 -20.35 -3.51 -23.39
CA ARG A 522 -21.13 -2.28 -23.61
C ARG A 522 -21.09 -1.33 -22.40
N ASP A 523 -21.29 -1.89 -21.20
CA ASP A 523 -21.59 -1.12 -19.99
C ASP A 523 -20.48 -1.22 -18.93
N GLY A 524 -19.58 -2.22 -19.02
CA GLY A 524 -18.55 -2.51 -18.02
C GLY A 524 -17.13 -2.10 -18.40
N ILE A 525 -16.86 -1.74 -19.66
CA ILE A 525 -15.54 -1.35 -20.15
C ILE A 525 -15.52 0.15 -20.46
N ASN A 526 -14.44 0.85 -20.04
CA ASN A 526 -14.19 2.20 -20.54
C ASN A 526 -13.92 2.14 -22.05
N ARG A 527 -14.66 2.93 -22.84
CA ARG A 527 -14.63 2.92 -24.31
C ARG A 527 -13.31 3.39 -24.91
N GLU A 528 -12.49 4.09 -24.13
CA GLU A 528 -11.17 4.58 -24.55
C GLU A 528 -10.08 3.49 -24.58
N CYS A 529 -10.39 2.28 -24.12
CA CYS A 529 -9.44 1.16 -24.11
C CYS A 529 -9.28 0.54 -25.50
N SER A 530 -8.08 0.66 -26.07
CA SER A 530 -7.72 0.11 -27.41
C SER A 530 -7.28 -1.36 -27.42
N THR A 531 -7.31 -2.06 -26.28
CA THR A 531 -6.82 -3.45 -26.17
C THR A 531 -7.76 -4.48 -26.83
N ASP A 532 -7.18 -5.56 -27.34
CA ASP A 532 -7.92 -6.69 -27.92
C ASP A 532 -8.47 -7.66 -26.88
N PHE A 533 -7.98 -7.62 -25.65
CA PHE A 533 -8.48 -8.50 -24.60
C PHE A 533 -9.92 -8.18 -24.24
N ILE A 534 -10.69 -9.23 -23.90
CA ILE A 534 -12.09 -9.09 -23.47
C ILE A 534 -12.15 -8.59 -22.04
N PHE A 535 -11.38 -9.20 -21.13
CA PHE A 535 -11.46 -8.95 -19.69
C PHE A 535 -10.35 -8.04 -19.20
N LEU A 536 -10.75 -6.89 -18.67
CA LEU A 536 -9.86 -5.84 -18.22
C LEU A 536 -10.08 -5.50 -16.75
N SER A 537 -9.06 -4.87 -16.16
CA SER A 537 -9.21 -4.18 -14.89
C SER A 537 -10.31 -3.12 -15.01
N THR A 538 -11.11 -2.95 -13.97
CA THR A 538 -12.14 -1.90 -13.89
C THR A 538 -11.58 -0.55 -13.50
N GLN A 539 -10.30 -0.49 -13.20
CA GLN A 539 -9.56 0.73 -12.86
C GLN A 539 -8.40 0.91 -13.85
N ALA A 540 -8.06 2.17 -14.13
CA ALA A 540 -6.88 2.45 -14.92
C ALA A 540 -5.63 1.78 -14.30
N PRO A 541 -4.71 1.31 -15.12
CA PRO A 541 -4.60 1.48 -16.59
C PRO A 541 -5.33 0.43 -17.44
N TYR A 542 -6.45 -0.08 -17.02
CA TYR A 542 -7.32 -1.02 -17.79
C TYR A 542 -6.58 -2.20 -18.44
N GLN A 543 -5.62 -2.76 -17.70
CA GLN A 543 -4.81 -3.91 -18.16
C GLN A 543 -5.61 -5.22 -18.14
N PRO A 544 -5.21 -6.22 -18.93
CA PRO A 544 -5.74 -7.56 -18.83
C PRO A 544 -5.67 -8.07 -17.38
N ILE A 545 -6.74 -8.70 -16.92
CA ILE A 545 -6.81 -9.23 -15.53
C ILE A 545 -6.02 -10.53 -15.40
N SER A 546 -5.57 -10.81 -14.18
CA SER A 546 -4.93 -12.08 -13.85
C SER A 546 -5.96 -13.18 -13.59
N PRO A 547 -5.60 -14.47 -13.66
CA PRO A 547 -6.48 -15.60 -13.33
C PRO A 547 -7.07 -15.55 -11.90
N VAL A 548 -6.45 -14.82 -10.99
CA VAL A 548 -6.96 -14.62 -9.62
C VAL A 548 -8.32 -13.91 -9.63
N ALA A 549 -8.57 -13.05 -10.62
CA ALA A 549 -9.86 -12.36 -10.76
C ALA A 549 -11.04 -13.32 -10.91
N CYS A 550 -10.84 -14.53 -11.44
CA CYS A 550 -11.87 -15.57 -11.52
C CYS A 550 -12.25 -16.09 -10.12
N ASN A 551 -11.26 -16.27 -9.23
CA ASN A 551 -11.51 -16.63 -7.84
C ASN A 551 -12.25 -15.50 -7.09
N ASP A 552 -11.87 -14.26 -7.37
CA ASP A 552 -12.52 -13.08 -6.81
C ASP A 552 -13.97 -12.93 -7.28
N ALA A 553 -14.28 -13.31 -8.52
CA ALA A 553 -15.64 -13.34 -9.03
C ALA A 553 -16.52 -14.32 -8.24
N MET A 554 -16.01 -15.52 -7.91
CA MET A 554 -16.71 -16.47 -7.04
C MET A 554 -16.92 -15.92 -5.63
N ARG A 555 -15.92 -15.23 -5.09
CA ARG A 555 -16.03 -14.60 -3.76
C ARG A 555 -17.11 -13.53 -3.74
N ARG A 556 -17.14 -12.65 -4.76
CA ARG A 556 -18.19 -11.62 -4.88
C ARG A 556 -19.57 -12.18 -5.14
N ALA A 557 -19.67 -13.34 -5.80
CA ALA A 557 -20.93 -14.08 -5.92
C ALA A 557 -21.40 -14.73 -4.60
N GLY A 558 -20.59 -14.68 -3.53
CA GLY A 558 -20.93 -15.22 -2.22
C GLY A 558 -20.79 -16.73 -2.12
N CYS A 559 -19.99 -17.37 -2.98
CA CYS A 559 -19.73 -18.80 -2.92
C CYS A 559 -19.01 -19.16 -1.62
N SER A 560 -19.34 -20.29 -1.05
CA SER A 560 -18.71 -20.85 0.16
C SER A 560 -17.23 -21.16 -0.06
N VAL A 561 -16.86 -21.46 -1.30
CA VAL A 561 -15.49 -21.76 -1.72
C VAL A 561 -15.16 -21.00 -3.01
N THR A 562 -13.98 -20.39 -3.03
CA THR A 562 -13.54 -19.47 -4.08
C THR A 562 -12.55 -20.08 -5.09
N ASP A 563 -12.41 -21.42 -5.12
CA ASP A 563 -11.57 -22.13 -6.10
C ASP A 563 -12.32 -22.26 -7.43
N PHE A 564 -12.00 -21.39 -8.40
CA PHE A 564 -12.64 -21.37 -9.72
C PHE A 564 -12.50 -22.71 -10.47
N HIS A 565 -11.47 -23.48 -10.18
CA HIS A 565 -11.28 -24.80 -10.79
C HIS A 565 -12.40 -25.78 -10.42
N ARG A 566 -13.17 -25.52 -9.35
CA ARG A 566 -14.37 -26.32 -9.01
C ARG A 566 -15.47 -26.22 -10.05
N ILE A 567 -15.61 -25.07 -10.72
CA ILE A 567 -16.56 -24.92 -11.84
C ILE A 567 -16.25 -25.98 -12.90
N ARG A 568 -14.99 -26.09 -13.30
CA ARG A 568 -14.55 -27.08 -14.28
C ARG A 568 -14.73 -28.52 -13.81
N ARG A 569 -14.46 -28.80 -12.53
CA ARG A 569 -14.71 -30.12 -11.95
C ARG A 569 -16.20 -30.48 -11.94
N THR A 570 -17.04 -29.51 -11.61
CA THR A 570 -18.49 -29.65 -11.62
C THR A 570 -19.00 -29.94 -13.03
N TYR A 571 -18.55 -29.17 -14.03
CA TYR A 571 -18.89 -29.40 -15.42
C TYR A 571 -18.50 -30.80 -15.87
N ALA A 572 -17.27 -31.26 -15.58
CA ALA A 572 -16.83 -32.61 -15.90
C ALA A 572 -17.70 -33.71 -15.28
N THR A 573 -18.07 -33.54 -14.02
CA THR A 573 -18.92 -34.48 -13.28
C THR A 573 -20.35 -34.49 -13.85
N ASP A 574 -20.92 -33.31 -14.12
CA ASP A 574 -22.26 -33.17 -14.68
C ASP A 574 -22.32 -33.77 -16.10
N THR A 575 -21.29 -33.58 -16.92
CA THR A 575 -21.16 -34.16 -18.27
C THR A 575 -21.11 -35.70 -18.22
N LEU A 576 -20.30 -36.27 -17.31
CA LEU A 576 -20.28 -37.72 -17.10
C LEU A 576 -21.62 -38.25 -16.63
N LYS A 577 -22.30 -37.59 -15.67
CA LYS A 577 -23.63 -37.94 -15.18
C LYS A 577 -24.69 -37.88 -16.29
N SER A 578 -24.57 -36.97 -17.25
CA SER A 578 -25.49 -36.89 -18.38
C SER A 578 -25.31 -38.00 -19.45
N GLY A 579 -24.29 -38.86 -19.28
CA GLY A 579 -24.08 -40.02 -20.14
C GLY A 579 -22.90 -39.95 -21.06
N ALA A 580 -22.14 -38.82 -21.07
CA ALA A 580 -20.94 -38.71 -21.88
C ALA A 580 -19.85 -39.72 -21.45
N THR A 581 -19.07 -40.18 -22.38
CA THR A 581 -17.92 -41.04 -22.14
C THR A 581 -16.77 -40.25 -21.55
N ILE A 582 -15.82 -40.97 -20.90
CA ILE A 582 -14.57 -40.36 -20.39
C ILE A 582 -13.81 -39.66 -21.51
N LYS A 583 -13.79 -40.24 -22.72
CA LYS A 583 -13.11 -39.66 -23.88
C LYS A 583 -13.76 -38.36 -24.34
N GLU A 584 -15.07 -38.35 -24.50
CA GLU A 584 -15.81 -37.13 -24.87
C GLU A 584 -15.64 -36.02 -23.81
N THR A 585 -15.71 -36.41 -22.54
CA THR A 585 -15.45 -35.44 -21.44
C THR A 585 -14.02 -34.90 -21.48
N ALA A 586 -13.02 -35.74 -21.75
CA ALA A 586 -11.64 -35.29 -21.91
C ALA A 586 -11.47 -34.32 -23.09
N GLU A 587 -12.12 -34.61 -24.24
CA GLU A 587 -12.12 -33.74 -25.42
C GLU A 587 -12.77 -32.39 -25.13
N LEU A 588 -13.96 -32.38 -24.49
CA LEU A 588 -14.63 -31.15 -24.07
C LEU A 588 -13.78 -30.31 -23.10
N LEU A 589 -13.03 -30.96 -22.24
CA LEU A 589 -12.12 -30.28 -21.32
C LEU A 589 -10.77 -29.90 -21.97
N GLY A 590 -10.49 -30.35 -23.20
CA GLY A 590 -9.17 -30.15 -23.83
C GLY A 590 -8.04 -30.83 -23.09
N GLN A 591 -8.27 -32.03 -22.59
CA GLN A 591 -7.28 -32.85 -21.93
C GLN A 591 -6.81 -33.96 -22.87
N SER A 592 -5.49 -34.05 -23.06
CA SER A 592 -4.89 -35.11 -23.89
C SER A 592 -4.84 -36.46 -23.18
N ASP A 593 -4.87 -36.46 -21.85
CA ASP A 593 -4.78 -37.65 -21.02
C ASP A 593 -6.12 -37.88 -20.30
N THR A 594 -6.75 -39.00 -20.64
CA THR A 594 -8.01 -39.45 -20.04
C THR A 594 -7.85 -39.83 -18.56
N SER A 595 -6.63 -40.17 -18.10
CA SER A 595 -6.38 -40.53 -16.70
C SER A 595 -6.78 -39.41 -15.73
N THR A 596 -6.68 -38.16 -16.18
CA THR A 596 -7.11 -36.99 -15.38
C THR A 596 -8.61 -36.88 -15.21
N VAL A 597 -9.42 -37.53 -16.08
CA VAL A 597 -10.88 -37.53 -16.03
C VAL A 597 -11.41 -38.66 -15.14
N HIS A 598 -10.67 -39.76 -14.99
CA HIS A 598 -11.10 -40.90 -14.16
C HIS A 598 -11.49 -40.52 -12.74
N LYS A 599 -10.81 -39.55 -12.14
CA LYS A 599 -11.13 -39.05 -10.80
C LYS A 599 -12.53 -38.43 -10.66
N TYR A 600 -13.17 -38.05 -11.77
CA TYR A 600 -14.53 -37.50 -11.74
C TYR A 600 -15.59 -38.59 -11.79
N VAL A 601 -15.26 -39.79 -12.26
CA VAL A 601 -16.14 -40.94 -12.31
C VAL A 601 -16.59 -41.38 -10.92
N VAL A 602 -15.70 -41.28 -9.93
CA VAL A 602 -15.94 -41.63 -8.51
C VAL A 602 -17.13 -40.89 -7.89
N LEU A 603 -17.55 -39.76 -8.50
CA LEU A 603 -18.69 -38.98 -8.02
C LEU A 603 -20.04 -39.37 -8.68
N ASP A 604 -20.06 -40.38 -9.54
CA ASP A 604 -21.30 -40.89 -10.18
C ASP A 604 -21.87 -42.05 -9.37
N ASP A 605 -22.41 -41.70 -8.18
CA ASP A 605 -22.99 -42.68 -7.26
C ASP A 605 -24.15 -43.52 -7.90
N GLU A 606 -24.90 -42.93 -8.84
CA GLU A 606 -26.01 -43.65 -9.49
C GLU A 606 -25.49 -44.77 -10.39
N ARG A 607 -24.46 -44.51 -11.20
CA ARG A 607 -23.82 -45.53 -12.04
C ARG A 607 -23.01 -46.52 -11.23
N MET A 608 -22.32 -46.03 -10.18
CA MET A 608 -21.57 -46.92 -9.27
C MET A 608 -22.50 -47.91 -8.57
N ARG A 609 -23.74 -47.54 -8.25
CA ARG A 609 -24.75 -48.45 -7.68
C ARG A 609 -25.25 -49.53 -8.65
N LEU A 610 -25.07 -49.31 -9.96
CA LEU A 610 -25.39 -50.31 -10.98
C LEU A 610 -24.23 -51.32 -11.19
N CYS A 611 -23.05 -51.04 -10.69
CA CYS A 611 -21.89 -51.93 -10.84
C CYS A 611 -21.79 -53.07 -9.83
N PRO A 612 -22.24 -52.93 -8.57
CA PRO A 612 -22.20 -54.05 -7.63
C PRO A 612 -23.16 -55.16 -8.05
N LEU A 613 -22.63 -56.36 -8.21
CA LEU A 613 -23.43 -57.58 -8.28
C LEU A 613 -24.17 -57.77 -6.95
N SER A 614 -25.43 -58.15 -6.98
CA SER A 614 -26.15 -58.48 -5.76
C SER A 614 -25.47 -59.72 -5.12
N LEU A 615 -25.46 -59.81 -3.79
CA LEU A 615 -24.87 -60.96 -3.10
C LEU A 615 -25.50 -62.27 -3.53
N SER A 616 -26.77 -62.25 -3.94
CA SER A 616 -27.46 -63.38 -4.53
C SER A 616 -26.91 -63.79 -5.89
N GLU A 617 -26.48 -62.83 -6.72
CA GLU A 617 -25.89 -63.07 -8.06
C GLU A 617 -24.46 -63.59 -7.95
N THR A 618 -23.75 -63.25 -6.89
CA THR A 618 -22.37 -63.76 -6.65
C THR A 618 -22.32 -65.15 -6.09
N GLY A 619 -23.43 -65.75 -5.70
CA GLY A 619 -23.49 -67.05 -5.04
C GLY A 619 -22.86 -67.09 -3.64
N LEU A 620 -22.53 -65.96 -3.07
CA LEU A 620 -21.93 -65.83 -1.73
C LEU A 620 -23.06 -65.76 -0.69
N ALA A 621 -23.18 -66.79 0.18
CA ALA A 621 -24.02 -66.70 1.36
C ALA A 621 -23.35 -65.89 2.45
N LEU A 622 -24.07 -64.90 3.00
CA LEU A 622 -23.61 -64.20 4.20
C LEU A 622 -23.56 -65.16 5.38
N LYS A 623 -22.34 -65.59 5.74
CA LYS A 623 -22.09 -66.32 6.98
C LYS A 623 -21.59 -65.32 8.03
N GLY A 624 -22.40 -65.07 9.04
CA GLY A 624 -21.94 -64.30 10.19
C GLY A 624 -22.96 -63.30 10.74
N ARG A 625 -22.53 -62.42 11.62
CA ARG A 625 -23.31 -61.51 12.48
C ARG A 625 -24.28 -60.51 11.79
N TYR A 626 -24.40 -60.55 10.48
CA TYR A 626 -25.24 -59.63 9.67
C TYR A 626 -26.29 -60.39 8.86
N ALA A 627 -26.62 -61.64 9.27
CA ALA A 627 -27.64 -62.45 8.57
C ALA A 627 -29.08 -62.20 9.05
N ASP A 628 -29.27 -61.30 10.00
CA ASP A 628 -30.57 -61.07 10.67
C ASP A 628 -31.05 -59.59 10.64
N ASP A 629 -30.68 -58.78 9.60
CA ASP A 629 -31.33 -57.49 9.36
C ASP A 629 -31.88 -57.41 7.94
#